data_ef9b6fc41ebfabe5301f86327755945a
#
_entry.id   ef9b6fc41ebfabe5301f86327755945a
#
_cell.length_a   1.000
_cell.length_b   1.000
_cell.length_c   1.000
_cell.angle_alpha   90.00
_cell.angle_beta   90.00
_cell.angle_gamma   90.00
#
_symmetry.space_group_name_H-M   'P 1'
#
loop_
_entity.id
_entity.type
_entity.pdbx_description
1 polymer ?
#
loop_
_entity_poly.entity_id
_entity_poly.type
_entity_poly.pdbx_seq_one_letter_code
_entity_poly.pdbx_strand_id
1 'polypeptide(L)'
;VTSRRRVVVTRTGGPDVLRVDTDEAPEPAAGRLRVRVTAAGVARADILMRAGRYPGRVPTPPFTPGWDVTGVVDAVGPDVPDRWLGRRVVALTLTGGHASHASVPVADAVELPGTLQEHAAACLPLAYVTAHELLHHVARVRPGERVLVHGAAGSVGTALLDIGRLLGADMYGIAASRDHALVETYGAEPVERDRAALPRADVVLDMAGGATLRASWRSLLPGGRLVSYGFLSPEASPPRDLLRLRLWNALPGDRRAAFYRLSATARRRPDRVRAVLRDLVTQLGEGRLHPRIAARVPLDQPARAHRVADDPTARGKVLLVP
;
A
#
# COMPACT_ATOMS: atom_id res chain seq x y z
N VAL A 1 -29.24 -13.39 11.91
CA VAL A 1 -28.01 -13.62 11.10
C VAL A 1 -27.65 -12.33 10.36
N THR A 2 -26.42 -11.87 10.49
CA THR A 2 -25.95 -10.65 9.80
C THR A 2 -25.60 -10.98 8.35
N SER A 3 -26.19 -10.26 7.40
CA SER A 3 -25.88 -10.42 5.96
C SER A 3 -24.59 -9.68 5.60
N ARG A 4 -23.74 -10.29 4.77
CA ARG A 4 -22.51 -9.71 4.23
C ARG A 4 -22.55 -9.63 2.71
N ARG A 5 -22.24 -8.47 2.16
CA ARG A 5 -21.88 -8.32 0.74
C ARG A 5 -20.36 -8.36 0.62
N ARG A 6 -19.84 -9.09 -0.37
CA ARG A 6 -18.40 -9.17 -0.61
C ARG A 6 -18.05 -9.24 -2.09
N VAL A 7 -16.94 -8.66 -2.45
CA VAL A 7 -16.38 -8.78 -3.79
C VAL A 7 -15.68 -10.13 -3.94
N VAL A 8 -15.97 -10.82 -5.03
CA VAL A 8 -15.36 -12.12 -5.33
C VAL A 8 -14.62 -12.07 -6.67
N VAL A 9 -13.36 -12.45 -6.65
CA VAL A 9 -12.58 -12.78 -7.85
C VAL A 9 -12.94 -14.22 -8.23
N THR A 10 -13.77 -14.41 -9.25
CA THR A 10 -14.28 -15.73 -9.64
C THR A 10 -13.27 -16.56 -10.44
N ARG A 11 -12.38 -15.88 -11.16
CA ARG A 11 -11.26 -16.43 -11.94
C ARG A 11 -10.23 -15.34 -12.18
N THR A 12 -9.04 -15.69 -12.60
CA THR A 12 -8.04 -14.68 -13.02
C THR A 12 -8.50 -13.96 -14.28
N GLY A 13 -8.25 -12.63 -14.33
CA GLY A 13 -8.64 -11.87 -15.52
C GLY A 13 -8.71 -10.37 -15.30
N GLY A 14 -9.42 -9.69 -16.21
CA GLY A 14 -9.72 -8.26 -16.17
C GLY A 14 -10.72 -7.89 -15.06
N PRO A 15 -11.09 -6.61 -14.93
CA PRO A 15 -12.05 -6.16 -13.89
C PRO A 15 -13.41 -6.88 -13.92
N ASP A 16 -13.82 -7.38 -15.07
CA ASP A 16 -15.14 -7.99 -15.29
C ASP A 16 -15.29 -9.41 -14.66
N VAL A 17 -14.20 -9.97 -14.11
CA VAL A 17 -14.26 -11.21 -13.32
C VAL A 17 -14.68 -10.97 -11.87
N LEU A 18 -14.85 -9.70 -11.48
CA LEU A 18 -15.29 -9.32 -10.15
C LEU A 18 -16.83 -9.38 -10.07
N ARG A 19 -17.32 -10.06 -9.04
CA ARG A 19 -18.74 -10.11 -8.70
C ARG A 19 -18.95 -9.65 -7.27
N VAL A 20 -20.16 -9.23 -6.95
CA VAL A 20 -20.60 -9.02 -5.58
C VAL A 20 -21.52 -10.16 -5.21
N ASP A 21 -21.12 -10.94 -4.24
CA ASP A 21 -21.91 -12.01 -3.65
C ASP A 21 -22.47 -11.55 -2.30
N THR A 22 -23.61 -12.12 -1.93
CA THR A 22 -24.19 -11.95 -0.60
C THR A 22 -24.19 -13.30 0.11
N ASP A 23 -23.63 -13.33 1.30
CA ASP A 23 -23.60 -14.50 2.19
C ASP A 23 -23.79 -14.06 3.65
N GLU A 24 -23.65 -15.00 4.58
CA GLU A 24 -23.65 -14.71 6.02
C GLU A 24 -22.32 -14.08 6.43
N ALA A 25 -22.40 -13.03 7.26
CA ALA A 25 -21.20 -12.46 7.86
C ALA A 25 -20.52 -13.53 8.73
N PRO A 26 -19.16 -13.67 8.64
CA PRO A 26 -18.49 -14.72 9.36
C PRO A 26 -18.61 -14.51 10.88
N GLU A 27 -18.99 -15.55 11.61
CA GLU A 27 -18.82 -15.52 13.05
C GLU A 27 -17.32 -15.50 13.37
N PRO A 28 -16.86 -14.60 14.25
CA PRO A 28 -15.45 -14.46 14.51
C PRO A 28 -14.93 -15.68 15.31
N ALA A 29 -13.91 -16.34 14.76
CA ALA A 29 -13.21 -17.41 15.46
C ALA A 29 -12.43 -16.84 16.68
N ALA A 30 -11.90 -17.74 17.52
CA ALA A 30 -11.08 -17.36 18.67
C ALA A 30 -9.96 -16.38 18.29
N GLY A 31 -9.77 -15.33 19.08
CA GLY A 31 -8.78 -14.29 18.86
C GLY A 31 -9.06 -13.36 17.68
N ARG A 32 -10.30 -13.35 17.12
CA ARG A 32 -10.66 -12.52 15.98
C ARG A 32 -11.81 -11.56 16.29
N LEU A 33 -11.82 -10.48 15.53
CA LEU A 33 -12.89 -9.48 15.48
C LEU A 33 -13.68 -9.68 14.19
N ARG A 34 -15.00 -9.44 14.23
CA ARG A 34 -15.75 -9.08 13.04
C ARG A 34 -15.84 -7.57 12.97
N VAL A 35 -15.43 -7.02 11.85
CA VAL A 35 -15.43 -5.58 11.59
C VAL A 35 -16.48 -5.29 10.53
N ARG A 36 -17.48 -4.50 10.88
CA ARG A 36 -18.39 -3.88 9.91
C ARG A 36 -17.60 -2.77 9.21
N VAL A 37 -17.22 -3.05 7.97
CA VAL A 37 -16.31 -2.21 7.18
C VAL A 37 -16.99 -0.90 6.79
N THR A 38 -16.33 0.20 6.98
CA THR A 38 -16.74 1.54 6.52
C THR A 38 -15.96 2.00 5.29
N ALA A 39 -14.72 1.53 5.14
CA ALA A 39 -13.94 1.70 3.92
C ALA A 39 -12.89 0.60 3.79
N ALA A 40 -12.66 0.15 2.56
CA ALA A 40 -11.59 -0.78 2.19
C ALA A 40 -10.77 -0.22 1.04
N GLY A 41 -9.46 -0.29 1.12
CA GLY A 41 -8.59 0.24 0.09
C GLY A 41 -8.43 -0.69 -1.11
N VAL A 42 -8.55 -0.17 -2.31
CA VAL A 42 -8.16 -0.87 -3.53
C VAL A 42 -6.70 -0.56 -3.85
N ALA A 43 -5.89 -1.61 -3.91
CA ALA A 43 -4.46 -1.50 -4.12
C ALA A 43 -4.03 -2.11 -5.45
N ARG A 44 -2.86 -1.71 -5.95
CA ARG A 44 -2.25 -2.35 -7.10
C ARG A 44 -2.02 -3.86 -6.86
N ALA A 45 -1.78 -4.25 -5.61
CA ALA A 45 -1.68 -5.66 -5.24
C ALA A 45 -2.96 -6.45 -5.54
N ASP A 46 -4.15 -5.89 -5.24
CA ASP A 46 -5.44 -6.51 -5.56
C ASP A 46 -5.62 -6.70 -7.07
N ILE A 47 -5.22 -5.70 -7.85
CA ILE A 47 -5.27 -5.74 -9.32
C ILE A 47 -4.36 -6.84 -9.85
N LEU A 48 -3.14 -6.94 -9.36
CA LEU A 48 -2.18 -7.97 -9.75
C LEU A 48 -2.62 -9.38 -9.32
N MET A 49 -3.22 -9.50 -8.12
CA MET A 49 -3.78 -10.77 -7.63
C MET A 49 -4.94 -11.23 -8.50
N ARG A 50 -5.90 -10.35 -8.80
CA ARG A 50 -7.00 -10.62 -9.72
C ARG A 50 -6.50 -11.04 -11.11
N ALA A 51 -5.47 -10.36 -11.61
CA ALA A 51 -4.88 -10.64 -12.92
C ALA A 51 -3.97 -11.89 -12.96
N GLY A 52 -3.73 -12.58 -11.83
CA GLY A 52 -2.81 -13.71 -11.73
C GLY A 52 -1.32 -13.34 -11.88
N ARG A 53 -0.97 -12.06 -11.70
CA ARG A 53 0.40 -11.53 -11.90
C ARG A 53 1.08 -11.07 -10.62
N TYR A 54 0.46 -11.24 -9.46
CA TYR A 54 1.08 -10.85 -8.19
C TYR A 54 2.29 -11.74 -7.86
N PRO A 55 3.49 -11.18 -7.60
CA PRO A 55 4.71 -11.95 -7.39
C PRO A 55 4.81 -12.53 -5.97
N GLY A 56 3.74 -13.10 -5.47
CA GLY A 56 3.64 -13.67 -4.14
C GLY A 56 2.57 -14.74 -4.05
N ARG A 57 2.30 -15.19 -2.82
CA ARG A 57 1.22 -16.16 -2.60
C ARG A 57 -0.12 -15.47 -2.77
N VAL A 58 -0.95 -16.00 -3.65
CA VAL A 58 -2.33 -15.55 -3.94
C VAL A 58 -3.27 -16.70 -3.64
N PRO A 59 -4.43 -16.46 -3.02
CA PRO A 59 -5.48 -17.47 -2.93
C PRO A 59 -5.93 -17.95 -4.31
N THR A 60 -6.28 -19.22 -4.44
CA THR A 60 -6.94 -19.73 -5.64
C THR A 60 -8.35 -19.14 -5.73
N PRO A 61 -8.80 -18.68 -6.91
CA PRO A 61 -10.20 -18.29 -7.09
C PRO A 61 -11.17 -19.45 -6.80
N PRO A 62 -12.34 -19.18 -6.21
CA PRO A 62 -12.85 -17.85 -5.85
C PRO A 62 -12.27 -17.31 -4.52
N PHE A 63 -11.93 -16.01 -4.48
CA PHE A 63 -11.49 -15.36 -3.25
C PHE A 63 -11.96 -13.89 -3.17
N THR A 64 -12.00 -13.32 -1.97
CA THR A 64 -12.25 -11.90 -1.73
C THR A 64 -10.93 -11.14 -1.60
N PRO A 65 -10.66 -10.13 -2.45
CA PRO A 65 -9.48 -9.27 -2.33
C PRO A 65 -9.65 -8.25 -1.20
N GLY A 66 -8.72 -7.31 -1.09
CA GLY A 66 -8.74 -6.20 -0.13
C GLY A 66 -7.69 -6.36 0.96
N TRP A 67 -6.70 -5.47 0.93
CA TRP A 67 -5.53 -5.52 1.81
C TRP A 67 -5.68 -4.73 3.09
N ASP A 68 -6.58 -3.78 3.11
CA ASP A 68 -6.76 -2.85 4.22
C ASP A 68 -8.24 -2.52 4.43
N VAL A 69 -8.61 -2.36 5.69
CA VAL A 69 -9.98 -2.00 6.08
C VAL A 69 -9.95 -1.00 7.23
N THR A 70 -10.98 -0.17 7.26
CA THR A 70 -11.43 0.54 8.47
C THR A 70 -12.87 0.18 8.73
N GLY A 71 -13.30 0.24 9.98
CA GLY A 71 -14.68 -0.03 10.33
C GLY A 71 -14.90 -0.09 11.83
N VAL A 72 -16.06 -0.58 12.22
CA VAL A 72 -16.49 -0.71 13.60
C VAL A 72 -16.59 -2.20 13.95
N VAL A 73 -16.04 -2.59 15.08
CA VAL A 73 -16.16 -3.96 15.59
C VAL A 73 -17.60 -4.21 16.01
N ASP A 74 -18.26 -5.17 15.38
CA ASP A 74 -19.65 -5.52 15.64
C ASP A 74 -19.83 -6.90 16.29
N ALA A 75 -18.78 -7.74 16.29
CA ALA A 75 -18.73 -8.98 17.05
C ALA A 75 -17.28 -9.34 17.41
N VAL A 76 -17.12 -10.09 18.49
CA VAL A 76 -15.85 -10.62 18.98
C VAL A 76 -15.91 -12.13 19.09
N GLY A 77 -14.80 -12.79 18.76
CA GLY A 77 -14.66 -14.23 18.91
C GLY A 77 -14.35 -14.65 20.34
N PRO A 78 -14.38 -15.96 20.64
CA PRO A 78 -13.92 -16.48 21.92
C PRO A 78 -12.53 -15.93 22.27
N ASP A 79 -12.28 -15.70 23.56
CA ASP A 79 -11.04 -15.18 24.13
C ASP A 79 -10.69 -13.73 23.74
N VAL A 80 -11.60 -13.00 23.12
CA VAL A 80 -11.45 -11.57 22.82
C VAL A 80 -12.32 -10.76 23.78
N PRO A 81 -11.75 -9.80 24.53
CA PRO A 81 -12.53 -8.99 25.47
C PRO A 81 -13.61 -8.15 24.77
N ASP A 82 -14.80 -8.05 25.39
CA ASP A 82 -15.96 -7.29 24.91
C ASP A 82 -15.68 -5.79 24.76
N ARG A 83 -14.64 -5.25 25.39
CA ARG A 83 -14.24 -3.85 25.23
C ARG A 83 -13.96 -3.46 23.77
N TRP A 84 -13.77 -4.43 22.89
CA TRP A 84 -13.58 -4.20 21.46
C TRP A 84 -14.90 -3.89 20.74
N LEU A 85 -16.06 -4.32 21.25
CA LEU A 85 -17.36 -4.03 20.66
C LEU A 85 -17.57 -2.52 20.54
N GLY A 86 -18.04 -2.08 19.38
CA GLY A 86 -18.26 -0.68 19.07
C GLY A 86 -16.99 0.14 18.81
N ARG A 87 -15.78 -0.44 18.98
CA ARG A 87 -14.53 0.28 18.70
C ARG A 87 -14.34 0.45 17.20
N ARG A 88 -13.88 1.64 16.82
CA ARG A 88 -13.43 1.93 15.45
C ARG A 88 -12.01 1.42 15.28
N VAL A 89 -11.75 0.68 14.22
CA VAL A 89 -10.45 0.05 13.99
C VAL A 89 -9.99 0.22 12.56
N VAL A 90 -8.67 0.14 12.39
CA VAL A 90 -7.99 -0.01 11.10
C VAL A 90 -7.11 -1.25 11.13
N ALA A 91 -7.02 -1.99 10.03
CA ALA A 91 -6.22 -3.21 9.97
C ALA A 91 -5.67 -3.50 8.57
N LEU A 92 -4.52 -4.18 8.53
CA LEU A 92 -3.96 -4.79 7.33
C LEU A 92 -4.47 -6.24 7.24
N THR A 93 -5.26 -6.55 6.20
CA THR A 93 -5.91 -7.86 6.03
C THR A 93 -5.21 -8.77 5.04
N LEU A 94 -4.46 -8.21 4.09
CA LEU A 94 -3.84 -8.90 2.94
C LEU A 94 -4.86 -9.48 1.94
N THR A 95 -6.01 -9.97 2.39
CA THR A 95 -7.17 -10.43 1.62
C THR A 95 -8.42 -10.33 2.48
N GLY A 96 -9.61 -10.34 1.85
CA GLY A 96 -10.91 -10.35 2.55
C GLY A 96 -11.47 -8.99 2.92
N GLY A 97 -10.73 -7.90 2.66
CA GLY A 97 -11.16 -6.54 3.02
C GLY A 97 -12.26 -5.95 2.14
N HIS A 98 -12.40 -6.39 0.90
CA HIS A 98 -13.44 -5.89 0.00
C HIS A 98 -14.81 -6.52 0.30
N ALA A 99 -15.34 -6.24 1.46
CA ALA A 99 -16.61 -6.76 1.96
C ALA A 99 -17.27 -5.77 2.92
N SER A 100 -18.57 -5.92 3.18
CA SER A 100 -19.26 -5.15 4.22
C SER A 100 -18.89 -5.59 5.64
N HIS A 101 -18.41 -6.83 5.80
CA HIS A 101 -17.90 -7.37 7.06
C HIS A 101 -16.61 -8.16 6.80
N ALA A 102 -15.58 -7.89 7.57
CA ALA A 102 -14.29 -8.55 7.48
C ALA A 102 -13.94 -9.20 8.83
N SER A 103 -13.28 -10.37 8.77
CA SER A 103 -12.72 -11.01 9.96
C SER A 103 -11.25 -10.59 10.11
N VAL A 104 -10.90 -9.99 11.24
CA VAL A 104 -9.57 -9.42 11.53
C VAL A 104 -9.01 -10.05 12.80
N PRO A 105 -7.76 -10.55 12.84
CA PRO A 105 -7.12 -10.92 14.09
C PRO A 105 -7.06 -9.73 15.05
N VAL A 106 -7.42 -9.90 16.30
CA VAL A 106 -7.33 -8.81 17.31
C VAL A 106 -5.91 -8.25 17.39
N ALA A 107 -4.94 -9.11 17.15
CA ALA A 107 -3.53 -8.75 17.13
C ALA A 107 -3.18 -7.76 15.99
N ASP A 108 -3.92 -7.73 14.90
CA ASP A 108 -3.63 -6.87 13.73
C ASP A 108 -4.51 -5.60 13.70
N ALA A 109 -5.48 -5.50 14.60
CA ALA A 109 -6.35 -4.34 14.70
C ALA A 109 -5.67 -3.22 15.50
N VAL A 110 -5.78 -1.99 14.99
CA VAL A 110 -5.39 -0.76 15.68
C VAL A 110 -6.62 0.10 15.89
N GLU A 111 -6.90 0.48 17.14
CA GLU A 111 -8.04 1.34 17.48
C GLU A 111 -7.82 2.74 16.91
N LEU A 112 -8.90 3.33 16.36
CA LEU A 112 -8.91 4.68 15.84
C LEU A 112 -9.48 5.65 16.88
N PRO A 113 -8.81 6.77 17.19
CA PRO A 113 -9.38 7.85 17.99
C PRO A 113 -10.72 8.35 17.42
N GLY A 114 -11.65 8.72 18.30
CA GLY A 114 -13.02 9.13 17.91
C GLY A 114 -13.11 10.30 16.93
N THR A 115 -12.12 11.19 16.95
CA THR A 115 -12.04 12.38 16.08
C THR A 115 -11.45 12.11 14.70
N LEU A 116 -10.85 10.93 14.48
CA LEU A 116 -10.10 10.64 13.27
C LEU A 116 -11.02 10.22 12.13
N GLN A 117 -10.81 10.81 10.92
CA GLN A 117 -11.60 10.47 9.73
C GLN A 117 -11.24 9.07 9.22
N GLU A 118 -12.23 8.18 9.13
CA GLU A 118 -12.05 6.77 8.77
C GLU A 118 -11.46 6.58 7.37
N HIS A 119 -11.90 7.38 6.40
CA HIS A 119 -11.40 7.28 5.03
C HIS A 119 -9.92 7.64 4.91
N ALA A 120 -9.44 8.61 5.71
CA ALA A 120 -8.02 8.93 5.77
C ALA A 120 -7.23 7.77 6.41
N ALA A 121 -7.76 7.20 7.51
CA ALA A 121 -7.16 6.05 8.16
C ALA A 121 -7.09 4.81 7.25
N ALA A 122 -8.07 4.61 6.35
CA ALA A 122 -8.06 3.51 5.38
C ALA A 122 -6.87 3.56 4.39
N CYS A 123 -6.16 4.68 4.30
CA CYS A 123 -4.95 4.79 3.49
C CYS A 123 -3.70 4.23 4.19
N LEU A 124 -3.74 4.08 5.52
CA LEU A 124 -2.55 3.79 6.32
C LEU A 124 -2.01 2.35 6.17
N PRO A 125 -2.82 1.27 6.26
CA PRO A 125 -2.28 -0.07 6.45
C PRO A 125 -1.40 -0.56 5.31
N LEU A 126 -1.77 -0.30 4.07
CA LEU A 126 -0.94 -0.71 2.95
C LEU A 126 0.02 0.39 2.52
N ALA A 127 -0.49 1.60 2.21
CA ALA A 127 0.33 2.61 1.55
C ALA A 127 1.34 3.24 2.51
N TYR A 128 0.89 3.72 3.67
CA TYR A 128 1.76 4.38 4.63
C TYR A 128 2.68 3.42 5.38
N VAL A 129 2.19 2.21 5.75
CA VAL A 129 3.08 1.18 6.32
C VAL A 129 4.15 0.78 5.31
N THR A 130 3.83 0.63 4.01
CA THR A 130 4.83 0.37 2.98
C THR A 130 5.84 1.51 2.90
N ALA A 131 5.38 2.75 2.86
CA ALA A 131 6.25 3.93 2.79
C ALA A 131 7.16 4.04 4.01
N HIS A 132 6.63 3.85 5.21
CA HIS A 132 7.40 3.85 6.45
C HIS A 132 8.48 2.75 6.46
N GLU A 133 8.11 1.51 6.11
CA GLU A 133 9.06 0.40 6.03
C GLU A 133 10.18 0.68 5.02
N LEU A 134 9.84 1.22 3.85
CA LEU A 134 10.81 1.58 2.82
C LEU A 134 11.80 2.63 3.30
N LEU A 135 11.31 3.71 3.90
CA LEU A 135 12.15 4.84 4.32
C LEU A 135 12.98 4.49 5.56
N HIS A 136 12.35 3.94 6.61
CA HIS A 136 13.01 3.76 7.91
C HIS A 136 13.79 2.43 8.02
N HIS A 137 13.25 1.34 7.47
CA HIS A 137 13.82 0.00 7.73
C HIS A 137 14.63 -0.56 6.57
N VAL A 138 14.21 -0.30 5.32
CA VAL A 138 14.89 -0.86 4.15
C VAL A 138 15.98 0.07 3.64
N ALA A 139 15.60 1.29 3.24
CA ALA A 139 16.57 2.28 2.76
C ALA A 139 17.30 3.01 3.91
N ARG A 140 16.71 3.09 5.09
CA ARG A 140 17.26 3.79 6.26
C ARG A 140 17.67 5.21 5.91
N VAL A 141 16.69 5.94 5.38
CA VAL A 141 16.88 7.33 4.94
C VAL A 141 17.24 8.22 6.12
N ARG A 142 18.18 9.14 5.89
CA ARG A 142 18.65 10.13 6.85
C ARG A 142 18.20 11.53 6.44
N PRO A 143 18.05 12.46 7.38
CA PRO A 143 17.80 13.87 7.06
C PRO A 143 18.85 14.40 6.07
N GLY A 144 18.40 15.19 5.08
CA GLY A 144 19.23 15.77 4.03
C GLY A 144 19.66 14.81 2.91
N GLU A 145 19.31 13.50 2.97
CA GLU A 145 19.54 12.60 1.84
C GLU A 145 18.55 12.87 0.70
N ARG A 146 19.04 12.80 -0.54
CA ARG A 146 18.25 12.92 -1.76
C ARG A 146 17.52 11.62 -2.06
N VAL A 147 16.19 11.64 -2.00
CA VAL A 147 15.34 10.46 -2.20
C VAL A 147 14.50 10.62 -3.45
N LEU A 148 14.73 9.79 -4.45
CA LEU A 148 14.01 9.78 -5.71
C LEU A 148 12.90 8.72 -5.67
N VAL A 149 11.65 9.12 -5.92
CA VAL A 149 10.46 8.25 -5.82
C VAL A 149 9.81 8.10 -7.18
N HIS A 150 9.81 6.88 -7.73
CA HIS A 150 9.03 6.56 -8.92
C HIS A 150 7.53 6.43 -8.59
N GLY A 151 6.67 6.97 -9.47
CA GLY A 151 5.22 6.94 -9.29
C GLY A 151 4.74 7.80 -8.12
N ALA A 152 5.35 8.97 -7.95
CA ALA A 152 5.15 9.87 -6.83
C ALA A 152 3.69 10.31 -6.59
N ALA A 153 2.87 10.37 -7.64
CA ALA A 153 1.44 10.74 -7.55
C ALA A 153 0.51 9.57 -7.15
N GLY A 154 1.03 8.33 -7.08
CA GLY A 154 0.26 7.16 -6.69
C GLY A 154 0.08 7.03 -5.17
N SER A 155 -0.71 6.04 -4.72
CA SER A 155 -1.03 5.84 -3.30
C SER A 155 0.20 5.67 -2.40
N VAL A 156 1.16 4.82 -2.78
CA VAL A 156 2.41 4.65 -2.00
C VAL A 156 3.37 5.83 -2.25
N GLY A 157 3.38 6.38 -3.48
CA GLY A 157 4.22 7.52 -3.82
C GLY A 157 3.92 8.75 -2.97
N THR A 158 2.64 9.13 -2.86
CA THR A 158 2.24 10.26 -2.01
C THR A 158 2.55 10.01 -0.52
N ALA A 159 2.39 8.77 -0.04
CA ALA A 159 2.76 8.40 1.33
C ALA A 159 4.29 8.50 1.56
N LEU A 160 5.11 8.13 0.56
CA LEU A 160 6.57 8.28 0.61
C LEU A 160 6.98 9.75 0.69
N LEU A 161 6.36 10.61 -0.11
CA LEU A 161 6.63 12.05 -0.07
C LEU A 161 6.21 12.64 1.29
N ASP A 162 5.05 12.28 1.79
CA ASP A 162 4.51 12.79 3.05
C ASP A 162 5.39 12.40 4.26
N ILE A 163 5.78 11.12 4.37
CA ILE A 163 6.69 10.66 5.43
C ILE A 163 8.11 11.19 5.23
N GLY A 164 8.60 11.24 3.97
CA GLY A 164 9.95 11.74 3.65
C GLY A 164 10.14 13.20 4.05
N ARG A 165 9.11 14.03 3.87
CA ARG A 165 9.07 15.41 4.37
C ARG A 165 9.24 15.48 5.89
N LEU A 166 8.57 14.59 6.64
CA LEU A 166 8.69 14.54 8.10
C LEU A 166 10.07 14.06 8.57
N LEU A 167 10.77 13.28 7.75
CA LEU A 167 12.14 12.85 7.99
C LEU A 167 13.17 13.95 7.73
N GLY A 168 12.79 15.05 7.07
CA GLY A 168 13.74 16.07 6.62
C GLY A 168 14.64 15.60 5.47
N ALA A 169 14.16 14.67 4.64
CA ALA A 169 14.85 14.24 3.43
C ALA A 169 14.53 15.16 2.25
N ASP A 170 15.47 15.30 1.32
CA ASP A 170 15.28 16.05 0.06
C ASP A 170 14.53 15.14 -0.93
N MET A 171 13.21 15.29 -1.01
CA MET A 171 12.35 14.40 -1.78
C MET A 171 12.22 14.87 -3.24
N TYR A 172 12.40 13.93 -4.17
CA TYR A 172 12.22 14.10 -5.61
C TYR A 172 11.15 13.15 -6.12
N GLY A 173 10.09 13.65 -6.71
CA GLY A 173 8.95 12.84 -7.16
C GLY A 173 8.88 12.68 -8.68
N ILE A 174 9.18 11.49 -9.21
CA ILE A 174 8.99 11.20 -10.64
C ILE A 174 7.50 11.04 -10.93
N ALA A 175 6.98 11.95 -11.73
CA ALA A 175 5.58 12.01 -12.13
C ALA A 175 5.44 12.57 -13.55
N ALA A 176 4.26 12.49 -14.16
CA ALA A 176 3.96 13.21 -15.37
C ALA A 176 3.77 14.71 -15.07
N SER A 177 4.01 15.61 -16.02
CA SER A 177 3.93 17.07 -15.84
C SER A 177 2.61 17.52 -15.20
N ARG A 178 1.49 16.90 -15.56
CA ARG A 178 0.16 17.19 -14.99
C ARG A 178 0.06 16.92 -13.48
N ASP A 179 1.03 16.21 -12.89
CA ASP A 179 1.07 15.80 -11.47
C ASP A 179 2.12 16.55 -10.68
N HIS A 180 2.90 17.44 -11.30
CA HIS A 180 3.98 18.18 -10.66
C HIS A 180 3.45 19.02 -9.49
N ALA A 181 2.36 19.75 -9.69
CA ALA A 181 1.73 20.52 -8.61
C ALA A 181 1.33 19.65 -7.40
N LEU A 182 0.90 18.41 -7.63
CA LEU A 182 0.62 17.47 -6.53
C LEU A 182 1.91 17.09 -5.79
N VAL A 183 2.99 16.82 -6.49
CA VAL A 183 4.30 16.48 -5.88
C VAL A 183 4.78 17.65 -5.01
N GLU A 184 4.65 18.87 -5.49
CA GLU A 184 5.02 20.10 -4.79
C GLU A 184 4.19 20.32 -3.50
N THR A 185 2.91 19.89 -3.45
CA THR A 185 2.10 20.00 -2.22
C THR A 185 2.68 19.20 -1.05
N TYR A 186 3.52 18.20 -1.32
CA TYR A 186 4.25 17.44 -0.30
C TYR A 186 5.66 18.00 -0.03
N GLY A 187 6.00 19.17 -0.57
CA GLY A 187 7.32 19.78 -0.41
C GLY A 187 8.43 19.05 -1.19
N ALA A 188 8.08 18.26 -2.20
CA ALA A 188 9.01 17.51 -3.02
C ALA A 188 9.26 18.22 -4.38
N GLU A 189 10.46 18.06 -4.93
CA GLU A 189 10.79 18.54 -6.26
C GLU A 189 10.25 17.58 -7.32
N PRO A 190 9.42 18.05 -8.27
CA PRO A 190 8.91 17.20 -9.33
C PRO A 190 9.99 16.91 -10.38
N VAL A 191 10.04 15.66 -10.82
CA VAL A 191 10.91 15.19 -11.89
C VAL A 191 10.06 14.60 -13.00
N GLU A 192 10.26 15.10 -14.24
CA GLU A 192 9.54 14.61 -15.41
C GLU A 192 9.81 13.11 -15.63
N ARG A 193 8.75 12.35 -15.91
CA ARG A 193 8.83 10.88 -16.09
C ARG A 193 9.71 10.48 -17.27
N ASP A 194 9.64 11.23 -18.35
CA ASP A 194 10.32 10.92 -19.63
C ASP A 194 11.67 11.63 -19.75
N ARG A 195 12.21 12.11 -18.64
CA ARG A 195 13.50 12.76 -18.60
C ARG A 195 14.61 11.81 -19.05
N ALA A 196 15.49 12.28 -19.94
CA ALA A 196 16.59 11.49 -20.50
C ALA A 196 17.57 10.95 -19.44
N ALA A 197 17.79 11.70 -18.34
CA ALA A 197 18.62 11.30 -17.22
C ALA A 197 17.96 11.69 -15.90
N LEU A 198 17.90 10.75 -14.95
CA LEU A 198 17.41 11.02 -13.60
C LEU A 198 18.42 11.83 -12.79
N PRO A 199 17.97 12.67 -11.85
CA PRO A 199 18.87 13.36 -10.92
C PRO A 199 19.65 12.34 -10.08
N ARG A 200 20.85 12.77 -9.61
CA ARG A 200 21.66 11.93 -8.72
C ARG A 200 21.03 11.90 -7.34
N ALA A 201 20.92 10.72 -6.75
CA ALA A 201 20.25 10.50 -5.48
C ALA A 201 21.00 9.52 -4.56
N ASP A 202 20.84 9.70 -3.26
CA ASP A 202 21.32 8.76 -2.24
C ASP A 202 20.42 7.52 -2.17
N VAL A 203 19.12 7.72 -2.40
CA VAL A 203 18.12 6.65 -2.37
C VAL A 203 17.20 6.75 -3.58
N VAL A 204 16.93 5.62 -4.23
CA VAL A 204 15.88 5.50 -5.25
C VAL A 204 14.88 4.44 -4.83
N LEU A 205 13.60 4.83 -4.81
CA LEU A 205 12.46 3.95 -4.52
C LEU A 205 11.70 3.68 -5.83
N ASP A 206 11.83 2.46 -6.34
CA ASP A 206 11.35 2.08 -7.68
C ASP A 206 10.20 1.06 -7.59
N MET A 207 9.01 1.48 -8.02
CA MET A 207 7.81 0.64 -8.09
C MET A 207 7.56 0.07 -9.49
N ALA A 208 8.29 0.53 -10.50
CA ALA A 208 8.01 0.20 -11.89
C ALA A 208 8.70 -1.08 -12.35
N GLY A 209 9.96 -1.30 -11.98
CA GLY A 209 10.73 -2.44 -12.48
C GLY A 209 11.19 -2.29 -13.94
N GLY A 210 11.73 -3.36 -14.51
CA GLY A 210 12.11 -3.39 -15.93
C GLY A 210 13.20 -2.37 -16.31
N ALA A 211 12.92 -1.52 -17.28
CA ALA A 211 13.87 -0.52 -17.79
C ALA A 211 14.22 0.54 -16.75
N THR A 212 13.26 0.94 -15.89
CA THR A 212 13.48 1.97 -14.87
C THR A 212 14.55 1.58 -13.88
N LEU A 213 14.67 0.30 -13.50
CA LEU A 213 15.71 -0.16 -12.56
C LEU A 213 17.13 0.18 -13.02
N ARG A 214 17.41 0.14 -14.33
CA ARG A 214 18.75 0.51 -14.83
C ARG A 214 19.00 2.02 -14.71
N ALA A 215 18.00 2.83 -15.02
CA ALA A 215 18.09 4.28 -14.86
C ALA A 215 18.25 4.64 -13.38
N SER A 216 17.46 4.03 -12.51
CA SER A 216 17.52 4.16 -11.06
C SER A 216 18.89 3.79 -10.49
N TRP A 217 19.48 2.66 -10.93
CA TRP A 217 20.82 2.25 -10.49
C TRP A 217 21.92 3.23 -10.92
N ARG A 218 21.81 3.76 -12.17
CA ARG A 218 22.79 4.73 -12.69
C ARG A 218 22.71 6.08 -11.98
N SER A 219 21.54 6.48 -11.51
CA SER A 219 21.34 7.75 -10.79
C SER A 219 21.87 7.74 -9.36
N LEU A 220 22.18 6.55 -8.78
CA LEU A 220 22.72 6.48 -7.44
C LEU A 220 24.06 7.20 -7.31
N LEU A 221 24.21 7.93 -6.22
CA LEU A 221 25.50 8.41 -5.70
C LEU A 221 26.35 7.25 -5.16
N PRO A 222 27.67 7.43 -4.91
CA PRO A 222 28.45 6.49 -4.11
C PRO A 222 27.77 6.21 -2.76
N GLY A 223 27.75 4.96 -2.31
CA GLY A 223 27.02 4.55 -1.09
C GLY A 223 25.51 4.50 -1.22
N GLY A 224 24.96 4.83 -2.38
CA GLY A 224 23.53 4.93 -2.60
C GLY A 224 22.79 3.59 -2.58
N ARG A 225 21.46 3.66 -2.36
CA ARG A 225 20.59 2.49 -2.20
C ARG A 225 19.41 2.54 -3.17
N LEU A 226 19.22 1.45 -3.95
CA LEU A 226 18.03 1.23 -4.77
C LEU A 226 17.09 0.24 -4.06
N VAL A 227 15.85 0.64 -3.79
CA VAL A 227 14.84 -0.28 -3.28
C VAL A 227 13.72 -0.41 -4.29
N SER A 228 13.61 -1.60 -4.89
CA SER A 228 12.45 -1.95 -5.71
C SER A 228 11.34 -2.50 -4.83
N TYR A 229 10.09 -2.05 -5.04
CA TYR A 229 8.92 -2.53 -4.29
C TYR A 229 7.71 -2.86 -5.17
N GLY A 230 7.93 -2.92 -6.49
CA GLY A 230 6.89 -3.24 -7.47
C GLY A 230 7.46 -3.66 -8.81
N PHE A 231 6.56 -4.10 -9.70
CA PHE A 231 6.84 -4.52 -11.07
C PHE A 231 5.67 -4.05 -11.95
N LEU A 232 5.46 -2.72 -12.04
CA LEU A 232 4.27 -2.14 -12.68
C LEU A 232 4.50 -1.73 -14.13
N SER A 233 5.76 -1.63 -14.57
CA SER A 233 6.07 -1.42 -15.99
C SER A 233 5.61 -2.62 -16.82
N PRO A 234 5.07 -2.43 -18.04
CA PRO A 234 4.78 -3.53 -18.95
C PRO A 234 5.99 -4.41 -19.25
N GLU A 235 7.18 -3.86 -19.21
CA GLU A 235 8.46 -4.53 -19.47
C GLU A 235 9.05 -5.22 -18.23
N ALA A 236 8.42 -5.04 -17.06
CA ALA A 236 8.91 -5.64 -15.83
C ALA A 236 8.77 -7.16 -15.86
N SER A 237 9.85 -7.83 -15.50
CA SER A 237 9.90 -9.28 -15.35
C SER A 237 10.41 -9.61 -13.95
N PRO A 238 9.53 -9.98 -12.99
CA PRO A 238 9.94 -10.21 -11.61
C PRO A 238 11.16 -11.12 -11.46
N PRO A 239 11.28 -12.28 -12.15
CA PRO A 239 12.47 -13.13 -12.03
C PRO A 239 13.75 -12.44 -12.52
N ARG A 240 13.68 -11.75 -13.66
CA ARG A 240 14.85 -11.05 -14.24
C ARG A 240 15.25 -9.85 -13.40
N ASP A 241 14.27 -9.09 -12.90
CA ASP A 241 14.53 -7.90 -12.10
C ASP A 241 15.09 -8.27 -10.72
N LEU A 242 14.58 -9.33 -10.07
CA LEU A 242 15.14 -9.84 -8.82
C LEU A 242 16.57 -10.39 -9.01
N LEU A 243 16.84 -11.09 -10.11
CA LEU A 243 18.19 -11.54 -10.44
C LEU A 243 19.12 -10.35 -10.66
N ARG A 244 18.66 -9.31 -11.36
CA ARG A 244 19.45 -8.08 -11.58
C ARG A 244 19.81 -7.38 -10.27
N LEU A 245 18.87 -7.22 -9.34
CA LEU A 245 19.15 -6.64 -8.03
C LEU A 245 20.20 -7.45 -7.25
N ARG A 246 20.14 -8.79 -7.34
CA ARG A 246 21.17 -9.66 -6.71
C ARG A 246 22.54 -9.51 -7.35
N LEU A 247 22.59 -9.48 -8.69
CA LEU A 247 23.85 -9.30 -9.43
C LEU A 247 24.51 -7.94 -9.12
N TRP A 248 23.72 -6.86 -9.00
CA TRP A 248 24.27 -5.56 -8.62
C TRP A 248 24.89 -5.55 -7.22
N ASN A 249 24.34 -6.29 -6.28
CA ASN A 249 24.96 -6.45 -4.96
C ASN A 249 26.23 -7.30 -4.96
N ALA A 250 26.45 -8.11 -5.99
CA ALA A 250 27.68 -8.90 -6.16
C ALA A 250 28.80 -8.11 -6.88
N LEU A 251 28.48 -6.97 -7.50
CA LEU A 251 29.49 -6.11 -8.12
C LEU A 251 30.35 -5.41 -7.05
N PRO A 252 31.62 -5.14 -7.34
CA PRO A 252 32.44 -4.28 -6.50
C PRO A 252 31.83 -2.89 -6.35
N GLY A 253 31.92 -2.32 -5.16
CA GLY A 253 31.42 -0.99 -4.86
C GLY A 253 30.56 -0.93 -3.59
N ASP A 254 30.09 0.27 -3.29
CA ASP A 254 29.38 0.62 -2.07
C ASP A 254 27.84 0.77 -2.26
N ARG A 255 27.37 0.78 -3.52
CA ARG A 255 25.94 0.82 -3.83
C ARG A 255 25.25 -0.49 -3.45
N ARG A 256 24.00 -0.40 -3.02
CA ARG A 256 23.19 -1.57 -2.63
C ARG A 256 21.85 -1.55 -3.32
N ALA A 257 21.32 -2.74 -3.61
CA ALA A 257 19.98 -2.94 -4.18
C ALA A 257 19.18 -3.91 -3.31
N ALA A 258 17.90 -3.62 -3.11
CA ALA A 258 16.98 -4.47 -2.35
C ALA A 258 15.63 -4.56 -3.05
N PHE A 259 14.90 -5.64 -2.74
CA PHE A 259 13.49 -5.78 -3.07
C PHE A 259 12.66 -5.85 -1.79
N TYR A 260 11.63 -5.04 -1.71
CA TYR A 260 10.71 -5.02 -0.58
C TYR A 260 9.31 -5.51 -0.97
N ARG A 261 8.68 -6.26 -0.06
CA ARG A 261 7.31 -6.71 -0.19
C ARG A 261 6.61 -6.73 1.17
N LEU A 262 5.58 -5.91 1.34
CA LEU A 262 4.83 -5.79 2.59
C LEU A 262 4.27 -7.12 3.08
N SER A 263 3.72 -7.97 2.19
CA SER A 263 3.16 -9.27 2.60
C SER A 263 4.19 -10.21 3.25
N ALA A 264 5.45 -10.11 2.86
CA ALA A 264 6.53 -10.87 3.49
C ALA A 264 6.87 -10.32 4.87
N THR A 265 6.91 -8.99 5.00
CA THR A 265 7.15 -8.29 6.28
C THR A 265 6.01 -8.55 7.26
N ALA A 266 4.76 -8.44 6.83
CA ALA A 266 3.59 -8.67 7.67
C ALA A 266 3.54 -10.10 8.24
N ARG A 267 3.99 -11.10 7.46
CA ARG A 267 4.07 -12.48 7.95
C ARG A 267 5.26 -12.75 8.89
N ARG A 268 6.41 -12.11 8.64
CA ARG A 268 7.65 -12.37 9.40
C ARG A 268 7.81 -11.48 10.62
N ARG A 269 7.22 -10.30 10.61
CA ARG A 269 7.34 -9.24 11.62
C ARG A 269 5.99 -8.57 11.89
N PRO A 270 4.93 -9.34 12.22
CA PRO A 270 3.59 -8.77 12.39
C PRO A 270 3.56 -7.68 13.48
N ASP A 271 4.28 -7.89 14.59
CA ASP A 271 4.33 -6.92 15.69
C ASP A 271 4.91 -5.56 15.26
N ARG A 272 5.94 -5.59 14.39
CA ARG A 272 6.52 -4.36 13.83
C ARG A 272 5.51 -3.64 12.93
N VAL A 273 4.85 -4.37 12.03
CA VAL A 273 3.83 -3.78 11.14
C VAL A 273 2.72 -3.12 11.96
N ARG A 274 2.27 -3.76 13.02
CA ARG A 274 1.26 -3.20 13.94
C ARG A 274 1.77 -1.98 14.70
N ALA A 275 3.00 -2.02 15.21
CA ALA A 275 3.60 -0.88 15.89
C ALA A 275 3.72 0.33 14.96
N VAL A 276 4.17 0.11 13.72
CA VAL A 276 4.20 1.14 12.67
C VAL A 276 2.81 1.67 12.37
N LEU A 277 1.80 0.80 12.21
CA LEU A 277 0.44 1.25 11.93
C LEU A 277 -0.12 2.09 13.09
N ARG A 278 0.16 1.73 14.34
CA ARG A 278 -0.25 2.50 15.52
C ARG A 278 0.39 3.89 15.55
N ASP A 279 1.69 3.97 15.26
CA ASP A 279 2.40 5.25 15.18
C ASP A 279 1.83 6.13 14.05
N LEU A 280 1.55 5.56 12.89
CA LEU A 280 0.93 6.27 11.77
C LEU A 280 -0.49 6.77 12.10
N VAL A 281 -1.28 6.01 12.86
CA VAL A 281 -2.60 6.46 13.37
C VAL A 281 -2.42 7.66 14.30
N THR A 282 -1.44 7.64 15.19
CA THR A 282 -1.13 8.77 16.07
C THR A 282 -0.73 9.99 15.25
N GLN A 283 0.20 9.86 14.32
CA GLN A 283 0.66 10.96 13.45
C GLN A 283 -0.47 11.53 12.58
N LEU A 284 -1.40 10.68 12.10
CA LEU A 284 -2.58 11.14 11.37
C LEU A 284 -3.51 11.94 12.30
N GLY A 285 -3.71 11.48 13.55
CA GLY A 285 -4.51 12.19 14.56
C GLY A 285 -3.92 13.55 14.96
N GLU A 286 -2.61 13.67 14.93
CA GLU A 286 -1.87 14.93 15.16
C GLU A 286 -1.86 15.87 13.94
N GLY A 287 -2.48 15.46 12.82
CA GLY A 287 -2.52 16.25 11.59
C GLY A 287 -1.17 16.34 10.87
N ARG A 288 -0.22 15.45 11.17
CA ARG A 288 1.12 15.43 10.56
C ARG A 288 1.15 14.72 9.20
N LEU A 289 0.21 13.78 8.98
CA LEU A 289 0.06 13.03 7.74
C LEU A 289 -1.14 13.51 6.94
N HIS A 290 -1.01 13.51 5.61
CA HIS A 290 -2.00 14.03 4.67
C HIS A 290 -2.36 12.99 3.58
N PRO A 291 -3.04 11.88 3.94
CA PRO A 291 -3.38 10.83 2.99
C PRO A 291 -4.29 11.36 1.88
N ARG A 292 -3.92 11.06 0.64
CA ARG A 292 -4.71 11.44 -0.52
C ARG A 292 -5.63 10.32 -0.98
N ILE A 293 -6.91 10.64 -1.09
CA ILE A 293 -7.94 9.75 -1.62
C ILE A 293 -8.26 10.17 -3.05
N ALA A 294 -8.05 9.24 -4.00
CA ALA A 294 -8.32 9.46 -5.42
C ALA A 294 -9.82 9.36 -5.73
N ALA A 295 -10.49 8.38 -5.14
CA ALA A 295 -11.93 8.16 -5.34
C ALA A 295 -12.52 7.32 -4.21
N ARG A 296 -13.82 7.50 -3.99
CA ARG A 296 -14.68 6.61 -3.19
C ARG A 296 -15.66 5.96 -4.15
N VAL A 297 -15.71 4.65 -4.16
CA VAL A 297 -16.55 3.86 -5.07
C VAL A 297 -17.40 2.91 -4.22
N PRO A 298 -18.72 2.82 -4.47
CA PRO A 298 -19.56 1.86 -3.76
C PRO A 298 -19.07 0.42 -3.93
N LEU A 299 -19.27 -0.41 -2.89
CA LEU A 299 -18.85 -1.81 -2.87
C LEU A 299 -19.49 -2.63 -4.00
N ASP A 300 -20.68 -2.26 -4.46
CA ASP A 300 -21.40 -2.89 -5.56
C ASP A 300 -20.82 -2.57 -6.95
N GLN A 301 -19.82 -1.67 -7.04
CA GLN A 301 -19.13 -1.30 -8.27
C GLN A 301 -17.64 -1.70 -8.27
N PRO A 302 -17.27 -2.95 -7.93
CA PRO A 302 -15.87 -3.34 -7.75
C PRO A 302 -15.06 -3.26 -9.04
N ALA A 303 -15.64 -3.56 -10.18
CA ALA A 303 -14.99 -3.45 -11.47
C ALA A 303 -14.61 -1.98 -11.78
N ARG A 304 -15.49 -1.02 -11.44
CA ARG A 304 -15.18 0.41 -11.56
C ARG A 304 -14.05 0.82 -10.63
N ALA A 305 -14.08 0.39 -9.36
CA ALA A 305 -13.04 0.70 -8.40
C ALA A 305 -11.66 0.19 -8.87
N HIS A 306 -11.59 -1.03 -9.40
CA HIS A 306 -10.37 -1.58 -9.96
C HIS A 306 -9.90 -0.86 -11.24
N ARG A 307 -10.82 -0.41 -12.12
CA ARG A 307 -10.45 0.40 -13.29
C ARG A 307 -9.87 1.75 -12.85
N VAL A 308 -10.52 2.43 -11.90
CA VAL A 308 -10.00 3.72 -11.38
C VAL A 308 -8.64 3.53 -10.71
N ALA A 309 -8.44 2.47 -9.92
CA ALA A 309 -7.16 2.19 -9.27
C ALA A 309 -6.05 1.77 -10.25
N ASP A 310 -6.42 1.25 -11.43
CA ASP A 310 -5.49 0.90 -12.52
C ASP A 310 -5.20 2.08 -13.45
N ASP A 311 -6.03 3.11 -13.43
CA ASP A 311 -5.87 4.31 -14.24
C ASP A 311 -4.60 5.08 -13.85
N PRO A 312 -3.68 5.32 -14.81
CA PRO A 312 -2.46 6.10 -14.55
C PRO A 312 -2.72 7.56 -14.21
N THR A 313 -3.98 8.02 -14.28
CA THR A 313 -4.39 9.36 -13.85
C THR A 313 -4.96 9.40 -12.44
N ALA A 314 -5.15 8.27 -11.77
CA ALA A 314 -5.58 8.23 -10.36
C ALA A 314 -4.49 8.79 -9.43
N ARG A 315 -4.88 9.68 -8.53
CA ARG A 315 -3.99 10.41 -7.61
C ARG A 315 -4.30 10.02 -6.17
N GLY A 316 -3.49 9.15 -5.58
CA GLY A 316 -3.71 8.65 -4.22
C GLY A 316 -4.42 7.29 -4.17
N LYS A 317 -5.13 7.03 -3.08
CA LYS A 317 -5.79 5.75 -2.78
C LYS A 317 -7.24 5.73 -3.27
N VAL A 318 -7.65 4.65 -3.91
CA VAL A 318 -9.07 4.37 -4.19
C VAL A 318 -9.65 3.57 -3.04
N LEU A 319 -10.85 3.92 -2.60
CA LEU A 319 -11.58 3.25 -1.53
C LEU A 319 -12.88 2.64 -2.07
N LEU A 320 -13.18 1.41 -1.65
CA LEU A 320 -14.50 0.80 -1.70
C LEU A 320 -15.24 1.13 -0.42
N VAL A 321 -16.49 1.58 -0.56
CA VAL A 321 -17.37 1.94 0.55
C VAL A 321 -18.58 1.02 0.49
N PRO A 322 -18.82 0.17 1.52
CA PRO A 322 -19.95 -0.75 1.61
C PRO A 322 -21.34 -0.09 1.67
#